data_a7fc667db110f90e1827b153cc0ceecb
#
_entry.id   a7fc667db110f90e1827b153cc0ceecb
#
_cell.length_a   1.000
_cell.length_b   1.000
_cell.length_c   1.000
_cell.angle_alpha   90.00
_cell.angle_beta   90.00
_cell.angle_gamma   90.00
#
_symmetry.space_group_name_H-M   'P 1'
#
loop_
_entity.id
_entity.type
_entity.pdbx_description
1 polymer ?
#
loop_
_entity_poly.entity_id
_entity_poly.type
_entity_poly.pdbx_seq_one_letter_code
_entity_poly.pdbx_strand_id
1 'polypeptide(L)'
;MLPGSRSPWRPELSPSPSSSRSGARKGATSAHPPEVAAFEKEFPGASWLSAQVFRELEVVGSLAEALVASVARRHGLSHAALNALAVIEGSGAPMAAGAVGASMHITSGTMTSVLDTLERNGYIERLTDPDDRRRVLVDVTPAAQEVLDRLLPEVVQTTTAVMAELDDKELRDFLGTLARVRDAIAAVPEDLGPPTPRRTPRNLKRSGKDH
;
A
#
# COMPACT_ATOMS: atom_id res chain seq x y z
N MET A 1 -19.18 22.74 26.26
CA MET A 1 -17.70 22.65 26.29
C MET A 1 -17.36 21.18 26.57
N LEU A 2 -17.27 20.35 25.52
CA LEU A 2 -16.94 18.92 25.61
C LEU A 2 -15.45 18.74 25.31
N PRO A 3 -14.69 17.95 26.05
CA PRO A 3 -13.26 17.77 25.81
C PRO A 3 -13.06 16.94 24.54
N GLY A 4 -12.21 17.43 23.63
CA GLY A 4 -11.87 16.80 22.39
C GLY A 4 -11.32 15.39 22.61
N SER A 5 -12.00 14.41 22.04
CA SER A 5 -11.55 13.03 21.93
C SER A 5 -10.38 12.97 20.96
N ARG A 6 -9.19 12.81 21.49
CA ARG A 6 -8.00 12.54 20.67
C ARG A 6 -8.12 11.11 20.14
N SER A 7 -8.07 10.98 18.82
CA SER A 7 -7.98 9.68 18.14
C SER A 7 -6.87 8.81 18.71
N PRO A 8 -7.11 7.52 19.01
CA PRO A 8 -6.11 6.59 19.55
C PRO A 8 -4.97 6.21 18.60
N TRP A 9 -4.94 6.78 17.41
CA TRP A 9 -4.02 6.40 16.32
C TRP A 9 -2.70 7.17 16.27
N ARG A 10 -2.29 7.89 17.33
CA ARG A 10 -0.92 8.37 17.45
C ARG A 10 -0.08 7.33 18.17
N PRO A 11 0.93 6.70 17.52
CA PRO A 11 1.86 5.81 18.23
C PRO A 11 2.75 6.63 19.16
N GLU A 12 2.50 6.52 20.47
CA GLU A 12 3.49 6.92 21.48
C GLU A 12 4.54 5.80 21.56
N LEU A 13 5.76 6.15 21.18
CA LEU A 13 6.92 5.27 21.30
C LEU A 13 7.34 5.16 22.75
N SER A 14 6.94 4.10 23.43
CA SER A 14 7.47 3.71 24.74
C SER A 14 8.45 2.54 24.59
N PRO A 15 9.60 2.52 25.29
CA PRO A 15 10.61 1.49 25.12
C PRO A 15 10.25 0.20 25.84
N SER A 16 10.39 -0.94 25.15
CA SER A 16 10.18 -2.29 25.68
C SER A 16 11.47 -2.96 26.14
N PRO A 17 11.41 -3.91 27.07
CA PRO A 17 12.58 -4.60 27.61
C PRO A 17 13.04 -5.74 26.69
N SER A 18 14.35 -5.94 26.69
CA SER A 18 15.10 -6.96 25.97
C SER A 18 14.77 -8.40 26.40
N SER A 19 14.60 -9.29 25.43
CA SER A 19 14.91 -10.72 25.64
C SER A 19 15.58 -11.32 24.40
N SER A 20 16.80 -11.78 24.64
CA SER A 20 17.70 -12.45 23.72
C SER A 20 17.21 -13.86 23.36
N ARG A 21 17.13 -14.21 22.07
CA ARG A 21 17.41 -15.57 21.59
C ARG A 21 18.16 -15.54 20.27
N SER A 22 19.43 -15.89 20.38
CA SER A 22 20.36 -16.22 19.30
C SER A 22 19.95 -17.55 18.67
N GLY A 23 19.82 -17.56 17.34
CA GLY A 23 19.71 -18.75 16.53
C GLY A 23 20.34 -18.52 15.16
N ALA A 24 21.67 -18.66 15.09
CA ALA A 24 22.42 -18.57 13.85
C ALA A 24 22.07 -19.74 12.92
N ARG A 25 21.44 -19.46 11.77
CA ARG A 25 21.43 -20.38 10.63
C ARG A 25 22.64 -20.11 9.75
N LYS A 26 23.59 -21.05 9.80
CA LYS A 26 24.77 -21.13 8.94
C LYS A 26 24.37 -21.53 7.51
N GLY A 27 24.87 -20.75 6.54
CA GLY A 27 25.46 -21.19 5.29
C GLY A 27 24.60 -22.02 4.35
N ALA A 28 23.96 -21.40 3.36
CA ALA A 28 23.64 -22.05 2.10
C ALA A 28 24.60 -21.49 1.04
N THR A 29 25.47 -22.34 0.52
CA THR A 29 26.43 -22.09 -0.53
C THR A 29 25.68 -21.76 -1.82
N SER A 30 26.07 -20.65 -2.44
CA SER A 30 25.54 -20.06 -3.67
C SER A 30 25.80 -20.98 -4.88
N ALA A 31 24.86 -21.87 -5.19
CA ALA A 31 24.66 -22.27 -6.58
C ALA A 31 23.49 -21.39 -7.08
N HIS A 32 23.76 -20.53 -8.08
CA HIS A 32 22.74 -19.73 -8.75
C HIS A 32 21.66 -20.71 -9.26
N PRO A 33 20.37 -20.54 -8.88
CA PRO A 33 19.31 -21.35 -9.44
C PRO A 33 19.32 -21.22 -10.97
N PRO A 34 18.98 -22.26 -11.74
CA PRO A 34 18.97 -22.21 -13.20
C PRO A 34 18.11 -21.06 -13.76
N GLU A 35 17.13 -20.60 -12.98
CA GLU A 35 16.28 -19.45 -13.27
C GLU A 35 17.04 -18.11 -13.31
N VAL A 36 18.06 -17.93 -12.46
CA VAL A 36 18.89 -16.72 -12.44
C VAL A 36 19.70 -16.59 -13.72
N ALA A 37 20.37 -17.69 -14.14
CA ALA A 37 21.16 -17.70 -15.35
C ALA A 37 20.29 -17.48 -16.60
N ALA A 38 19.06 -18.00 -16.62
CA ALA A 38 18.11 -17.78 -17.70
C ALA A 38 17.66 -16.31 -17.74
N PHE A 39 17.35 -15.73 -16.59
CA PHE A 39 16.95 -14.32 -16.49
C PHE A 39 18.06 -13.36 -16.92
N GLU A 40 19.30 -13.56 -16.45
CA GLU A 40 20.45 -12.71 -16.83
C GLU A 40 20.79 -12.82 -18.33
N LYS A 41 20.55 -13.98 -18.93
CA LYS A 41 20.70 -14.16 -20.37
C LYS A 41 19.64 -13.43 -21.18
N GLU A 42 18.40 -13.39 -20.68
CA GLU A 42 17.28 -12.74 -21.34
C GLU A 42 17.31 -11.21 -21.11
N PHE A 43 17.72 -10.77 -19.91
CA PHE A 43 17.79 -9.38 -19.50
C PHE A 43 19.20 -8.99 -19.02
N PRO A 44 20.17 -8.82 -19.95
CA PRO A 44 21.56 -8.49 -19.58
C PRO A 44 21.64 -7.18 -18.79
N GLY A 45 22.27 -7.23 -17.61
CA GLY A 45 22.45 -6.09 -16.71
C GLY A 45 21.29 -5.83 -15.76
N ALA A 46 20.21 -6.61 -15.81
CA ALA A 46 19.15 -6.54 -14.82
C ALA A 46 19.47 -7.41 -13.60
N SER A 47 19.03 -6.95 -12.41
CA SER A 47 19.15 -7.73 -11.19
C SER A 47 17.95 -8.65 -11.01
N TRP A 48 18.19 -9.97 -11.11
CA TRP A 48 17.15 -10.98 -10.83
C TRP A 48 16.58 -10.81 -9.41
N LEU A 49 17.45 -10.57 -8.42
CA LEU A 49 17.02 -10.37 -7.03
C LEU A 49 16.08 -9.17 -6.89
N SER A 50 16.40 -8.05 -7.57
CA SER A 50 15.53 -6.87 -7.55
C SER A 50 14.18 -7.15 -8.18
N ALA A 51 14.14 -7.86 -9.29
CA ALA A 51 12.89 -8.26 -9.96
C ALA A 51 12.05 -9.20 -9.09
N GLN A 52 12.70 -10.15 -8.42
CA GLN A 52 12.02 -11.06 -7.51
C GLN A 52 11.45 -10.34 -6.29
N VAL A 53 12.24 -9.48 -5.64
CA VAL A 53 11.77 -8.70 -4.48
C VAL A 53 10.59 -7.80 -4.87
N PHE A 54 10.65 -7.16 -6.04
CA PHE A 54 9.55 -6.32 -6.51
C PHE A 54 8.27 -7.15 -6.75
N ARG A 55 8.39 -8.32 -7.37
CA ARG A 55 7.26 -9.24 -7.56
C ARG A 55 6.66 -9.72 -6.22
N GLU A 56 7.51 -10.08 -5.25
CA GLU A 56 7.03 -10.47 -3.91
C GLU A 56 6.32 -9.30 -3.21
N LEU A 57 6.80 -8.07 -3.39
CA LEU A 57 6.14 -6.88 -2.87
C LEU A 57 4.73 -6.71 -3.44
N GLU A 58 4.55 -6.93 -4.76
CA GLU A 58 3.23 -6.91 -5.41
C GLU A 58 2.30 -8.00 -4.86
N VAL A 59 2.82 -9.22 -4.72
CA VAL A 59 2.04 -10.36 -4.17
C VAL A 59 1.62 -10.10 -2.73
N VAL A 60 2.57 -9.68 -1.87
CA VAL A 60 2.28 -9.37 -0.46
C VAL A 60 1.32 -8.20 -0.34
N GLY A 61 1.49 -7.15 -1.16
CA GLY A 61 0.58 -6.02 -1.22
C GLY A 61 -0.85 -6.44 -1.55
N SER A 62 -1.03 -7.28 -2.58
CA SER A 62 -2.34 -7.79 -2.98
C SER A 62 -2.99 -8.66 -1.90
N LEU A 63 -2.19 -9.51 -1.22
CA LEU A 63 -2.69 -10.35 -0.11
C LEU A 63 -3.10 -9.50 1.09
N ALA A 64 -2.31 -8.48 1.45
CA ALA A 64 -2.62 -7.56 2.53
C ALA A 64 -3.90 -6.77 2.25
N GLU A 65 -4.06 -6.27 1.01
CA GLU A 65 -5.29 -5.60 0.58
C GLU A 65 -6.50 -6.54 0.67
N ALA A 66 -6.40 -7.77 0.15
CA ALA A 66 -7.48 -8.75 0.19
C ALA A 66 -7.89 -9.10 1.64
N LEU A 67 -6.92 -9.20 2.55
CA LEU A 67 -7.14 -9.46 3.96
C LEU A 67 -7.96 -8.34 4.60
N VAL A 68 -7.53 -7.08 4.49
CA VAL A 68 -8.23 -5.92 5.05
C VAL A 68 -9.60 -5.75 4.37
N ALA A 69 -9.69 -5.95 3.05
CA ALA A 69 -10.95 -5.93 2.31
C ALA A 69 -11.93 -6.99 2.81
N SER A 70 -11.45 -8.15 3.26
CA SER A 70 -12.31 -9.19 3.83
C SER A 70 -12.96 -8.75 5.15
N VAL A 71 -12.21 -8.02 5.98
CA VAL A 71 -12.73 -7.41 7.22
C VAL A 71 -13.75 -6.32 6.89
N ALA A 72 -13.39 -5.37 6.00
CA ALA A 72 -14.25 -4.26 5.62
C ALA A 72 -15.62 -4.72 5.09
N ARG A 73 -15.63 -5.77 4.25
CA ARG A 73 -16.88 -6.33 3.68
C ARG A 73 -17.86 -6.85 4.74
N ARG A 74 -17.38 -7.36 5.88
CA ARG A 74 -18.26 -7.77 6.98
C ARG A 74 -19.06 -6.60 7.58
N HIS A 75 -18.51 -5.38 7.42
CA HIS A 75 -19.13 -4.14 7.86
C HIS A 75 -19.78 -3.33 6.71
N GLY A 76 -19.94 -3.94 5.53
CA GLY A 76 -20.58 -3.32 4.37
C GLY A 76 -19.73 -2.30 3.60
N LEU A 77 -18.39 -2.27 3.86
CA LEU A 77 -17.47 -1.36 3.20
C LEU A 77 -16.57 -2.06 2.18
N SER A 78 -16.19 -1.35 1.11
CA SER A 78 -15.05 -1.75 0.30
C SER A 78 -13.75 -1.34 0.98
N HIS A 79 -12.61 -1.93 0.57
CA HIS A 79 -11.28 -1.52 1.06
C HIS A 79 -11.01 -0.03 0.81
N ALA A 80 -11.34 0.47 -0.39
CA ALA A 80 -11.18 1.89 -0.71
C ALA A 80 -12.06 2.80 0.15
N ALA A 81 -13.31 2.37 0.45
CA ALA A 81 -14.22 3.10 1.32
C ALA A 81 -13.69 3.16 2.77
N LEU A 82 -13.21 2.03 3.31
CA LEU A 82 -12.58 2.00 4.62
C LEU A 82 -11.37 2.94 4.70
N ASN A 83 -10.47 2.85 3.72
CA ASN A 83 -9.27 3.70 3.70
C ASN A 83 -9.62 5.19 3.61
N ALA A 84 -10.61 5.56 2.78
CA ALA A 84 -11.06 6.95 2.68
C ALA A 84 -11.63 7.45 4.02
N LEU A 85 -12.49 6.67 4.67
CA LEU A 85 -13.04 7.03 5.98
C LEU A 85 -11.93 7.16 7.04
N ALA A 86 -10.99 6.22 7.08
CA ALA A 86 -9.87 6.25 8.03
C ALA A 86 -8.96 7.48 7.82
N VAL A 87 -8.72 7.88 6.56
CA VAL A 87 -7.95 9.09 6.23
C VAL A 87 -8.69 10.35 6.68
N ILE A 88 -9.99 10.46 6.38
CA ILE A 88 -10.79 11.64 6.74
C ILE A 88 -10.92 11.75 8.27
N GLU A 89 -11.29 10.67 8.94
CA GLU A 89 -11.40 10.63 10.41
C GLU A 89 -10.08 10.93 11.10
N GLY A 90 -8.98 10.32 10.62
CA GLY A 90 -7.64 10.52 11.16
C GLY A 90 -7.09 11.94 11.00
N SER A 91 -7.66 12.76 10.09
CA SER A 91 -7.28 14.17 9.93
C SER A 91 -7.76 15.04 11.09
N GLY A 92 -8.83 14.63 11.77
CA GLY A 92 -9.46 15.38 12.86
C GLY A 92 -10.18 16.67 12.44
N ALA A 93 -10.33 16.91 11.11
CA ALA A 93 -11.02 18.06 10.53
C ALA A 93 -11.45 17.75 9.09
N PRO A 94 -12.46 18.47 8.54
CA PRO A 94 -12.87 18.29 7.15
C PRO A 94 -11.70 18.44 6.17
N MET A 95 -11.60 17.52 5.21
CA MET A 95 -10.51 17.47 4.21
C MET A 95 -11.00 17.81 2.81
N ALA A 96 -10.16 18.44 1.99
CA ALA A 96 -10.43 18.55 0.56
C ALA A 96 -10.42 17.16 -0.10
N ALA A 97 -11.41 16.88 -0.96
CA ALA A 97 -11.52 15.59 -1.66
C ALA A 97 -10.23 15.18 -2.41
N GLY A 98 -9.54 16.16 -3.01
CA GLY A 98 -8.25 15.93 -3.66
C GLY A 98 -7.13 15.52 -2.68
N ALA A 99 -7.14 16.03 -1.44
CA ALA A 99 -6.17 15.66 -0.42
C ALA A 99 -6.39 14.22 0.07
N VAL A 100 -7.64 13.77 0.17
CA VAL A 100 -7.96 12.36 0.48
C VAL A 100 -7.40 11.45 -0.60
N GLY A 101 -7.61 11.76 -1.89
CA GLY A 101 -7.08 10.99 -3.00
C GLY A 101 -5.55 10.93 -3.03
N ALA A 102 -4.90 12.05 -2.77
CA ALA A 102 -3.43 12.13 -2.68
C ALA A 102 -2.88 11.25 -1.55
N SER A 103 -3.54 11.24 -0.38
CA SER A 103 -3.16 10.41 0.76
C SER A 103 -3.31 8.91 0.47
N MET A 104 -4.24 8.54 -0.39
CA MET A 104 -4.52 7.15 -0.78
C MET A 104 -3.74 6.71 -2.04
N HIS A 105 -3.00 7.59 -2.68
CA HIS A 105 -2.30 7.34 -3.95
C HIS A 105 -3.22 6.81 -5.07
N ILE A 106 -4.46 7.29 -5.13
CA ILE A 106 -5.43 6.91 -6.18
C ILE A 106 -5.81 8.10 -7.06
N THR A 107 -6.30 7.78 -8.27
CA THR A 107 -6.69 8.82 -9.23
C THR A 107 -7.92 9.61 -8.75
N SER A 108 -8.04 10.86 -9.20
CA SER A 108 -9.18 11.73 -8.86
C SER A 108 -10.53 11.14 -9.27
N GLY A 109 -10.60 10.44 -10.41
CA GLY A 109 -11.82 9.76 -10.86
C GLY A 109 -12.24 8.62 -9.93
N THR A 110 -11.29 7.79 -9.51
CA THR A 110 -11.54 6.71 -8.55
C THR A 110 -11.99 7.29 -7.20
N MET A 111 -11.32 8.36 -6.72
CA MET A 111 -11.68 9.01 -5.47
C MET A 111 -13.10 9.59 -5.51
N THR A 112 -13.47 10.27 -6.60
CA THR A 112 -14.83 10.79 -6.77
C THR A 112 -15.88 9.68 -6.61
N SER A 113 -15.68 8.55 -7.28
CA SER A 113 -16.61 7.40 -7.19
C SER A 113 -16.70 6.83 -5.77
N VAL A 114 -15.58 6.76 -5.04
CA VAL A 114 -15.56 6.31 -3.63
C VAL A 114 -16.33 7.28 -2.75
N LEU A 115 -16.06 8.59 -2.85
CA LEU A 115 -16.73 9.61 -2.04
C LEU A 115 -18.22 9.69 -2.36
N ASP A 116 -18.64 9.59 -3.63
CA ASP A 116 -20.05 9.58 -4.01
C ASP A 116 -20.79 8.38 -3.40
N THR A 117 -20.11 7.23 -3.30
CA THR A 117 -20.68 6.04 -2.67
C THR A 117 -20.78 6.22 -1.15
N LEU A 118 -19.76 6.79 -0.51
CA LEU A 118 -19.78 7.04 0.94
C LEU A 118 -20.84 8.08 1.32
N GLU A 119 -21.01 9.14 0.53
CA GLU A 119 -22.02 10.16 0.74
C GLU A 119 -23.45 9.58 0.59
N ARG A 120 -23.68 8.82 -0.49
CA ARG A 120 -24.97 8.14 -0.74
C ARG A 120 -25.35 7.16 0.39
N ASN A 121 -24.34 6.55 1.03
CA ASN A 121 -24.54 5.67 2.18
C ASN A 121 -24.61 6.42 3.52
N GLY A 122 -24.49 7.75 3.50
CA GLY A 122 -24.57 8.59 4.70
C GLY A 122 -23.31 8.52 5.60
N TYR A 123 -22.19 8.06 5.10
CA TYR A 123 -20.95 7.95 5.88
C TYR A 123 -20.09 9.21 5.83
N ILE A 124 -20.22 10.04 4.80
CA ILE A 124 -19.60 11.34 4.74
C ILE A 124 -20.63 12.42 4.38
N GLU A 125 -20.30 13.66 4.71
CA GLU A 125 -20.98 14.86 4.22
C GLU A 125 -20.02 15.74 3.45
N ARG A 126 -20.55 16.50 2.47
CA ARG A 126 -19.81 17.49 1.72
C ARG A 126 -20.11 18.88 2.26
N LEU A 127 -19.04 19.60 2.58
CA LEU A 127 -19.11 20.95 3.13
C LEU A 127 -18.48 21.93 2.15
N THR A 128 -19.00 23.14 2.11
CA THR A 128 -18.33 24.24 1.38
C THR A 128 -17.17 24.75 2.23
N ASP A 129 -15.99 24.87 1.64
CA ASP A 129 -14.84 25.48 2.30
C ASP A 129 -15.16 26.96 2.64
N PRO A 130 -15.04 27.39 3.89
CA PRO A 130 -15.34 28.76 4.29
C PRO A 130 -14.39 29.79 3.65
N ASP A 131 -13.17 29.38 3.32
CA ASP A 131 -12.13 30.25 2.77
C ASP A 131 -12.14 30.27 1.23
N ASP A 132 -12.62 29.18 0.58
CA ASP A 132 -12.74 29.10 -0.87
C ASP A 132 -14.01 28.33 -1.28
N ARG A 133 -15.05 29.05 -1.65
CA ARG A 133 -16.34 28.49 -2.08
C ARG A 133 -16.27 27.56 -3.30
N ARG A 134 -15.14 27.50 -4.01
CA ARG A 134 -14.93 26.55 -5.12
C ARG A 134 -14.41 25.19 -4.63
N ARG A 135 -13.97 25.11 -3.39
CA ARG A 135 -13.49 23.88 -2.78
C ARG A 135 -14.61 23.19 -2.03
N VAL A 136 -14.64 21.86 -2.19
CA VAL A 136 -15.52 20.98 -1.43
C VAL A 136 -14.65 20.23 -0.42
N LEU A 137 -15.03 20.34 0.84
CA LEU A 137 -14.47 19.54 1.91
C LEU A 137 -15.37 18.33 2.16
N VAL A 138 -14.81 17.26 2.67
CA VAL A 138 -15.52 16.07 3.11
C VAL A 138 -15.22 15.82 4.58
N ASP A 139 -16.25 15.40 5.32
CA ASP A 139 -16.12 15.04 6.73
C ASP A 139 -16.88 13.75 7.02
N VAL A 140 -16.48 13.02 8.07
CA VAL A 140 -17.16 11.80 8.48
C VAL A 140 -18.41 12.13 9.27
N THR A 141 -19.47 11.36 9.05
CA THR A 141 -20.70 11.47 9.83
C THR A 141 -20.64 10.62 11.11
N PRO A 142 -21.53 10.84 12.09
CA PRO A 142 -21.68 9.95 13.24
C PRO A 142 -21.93 8.48 12.85
N ALA A 143 -22.65 8.24 11.76
CA ALA A 143 -22.89 6.88 11.25
C ALA A 143 -21.58 6.20 10.78
N ALA A 144 -20.68 6.95 10.15
CA ALA A 144 -19.36 6.45 9.80
C ALA A 144 -18.52 6.14 11.05
N GLN A 145 -18.55 7.03 12.04
CA GLN A 145 -17.83 6.82 13.29
C GLN A 145 -18.26 5.53 13.98
N GLU A 146 -19.57 5.26 14.07
CA GLU A 146 -20.10 4.00 14.63
C GLU A 146 -19.61 2.75 13.89
N VAL A 147 -19.48 2.82 12.56
CA VAL A 147 -18.94 1.71 11.76
C VAL A 147 -17.45 1.55 11.99
N LEU A 148 -16.68 2.64 12.00
CA LEU A 148 -15.25 2.63 12.24
C LEU A 148 -14.91 2.10 13.64
N ASP A 149 -15.64 2.48 14.67
CA ASP A 149 -15.45 2.03 16.05
C ASP A 149 -15.59 0.51 16.20
N ARG A 150 -16.43 -0.13 15.38
CA ARG A 150 -16.59 -1.58 15.35
C ARG A 150 -15.55 -2.28 14.46
N LEU A 151 -15.22 -1.67 13.32
CA LEU A 151 -14.39 -2.29 12.29
C LEU A 151 -12.90 -2.17 12.60
N LEU A 152 -12.43 -0.99 13.05
CA LEU A 152 -11.00 -0.74 13.24
C LEU A 152 -10.35 -1.69 14.24
N PRO A 153 -10.96 -2.05 15.39
CA PRO A 153 -10.39 -3.07 16.29
C PRO A 153 -10.15 -4.42 15.61
N GLU A 154 -11.05 -4.86 14.72
CA GLU A 154 -10.88 -6.11 13.97
C GLU A 154 -9.73 -6.01 12.96
N VAL A 155 -9.58 -4.87 12.27
CA VAL A 155 -8.45 -4.64 11.37
C VAL A 155 -7.15 -4.69 12.15
N VAL A 156 -7.07 -3.98 13.28
CA VAL A 156 -5.86 -3.97 14.12
C VAL A 156 -5.52 -5.36 14.62
N GLN A 157 -6.49 -6.09 15.15
CA GLN A 157 -6.28 -7.46 15.62
C GLN A 157 -5.76 -8.37 14.50
N THR A 158 -6.38 -8.28 13.31
CA THR A 158 -6.01 -9.08 12.15
C THR A 158 -4.59 -8.76 11.67
N THR A 159 -4.26 -7.48 11.51
CA THR A 159 -2.93 -7.05 11.06
C THR A 159 -1.84 -7.34 12.09
N THR A 160 -2.14 -7.19 13.39
CA THR A 160 -1.23 -7.55 14.48
C THR A 160 -0.93 -9.04 14.45
N ALA A 161 -1.95 -9.89 14.26
CA ALA A 161 -1.76 -11.34 14.18
C ALA A 161 -0.88 -11.77 13.01
N VAL A 162 -1.02 -11.12 11.84
CA VAL A 162 -0.16 -11.37 10.67
C VAL A 162 1.29 -10.98 10.92
N MET A 163 1.52 -9.89 11.65
CA MET A 163 2.86 -9.37 11.94
C MET A 163 3.52 -10.02 13.17
N ALA A 164 2.83 -10.91 13.88
CA ALA A 164 3.33 -11.52 15.12
C ALA A 164 4.55 -12.46 14.93
N GLU A 165 4.84 -12.87 13.68
CA GLU A 165 6.05 -13.66 13.36
C GLU A 165 7.34 -12.82 13.36
N LEU A 166 7.23 -11.49 13.37
CA LEU A 166 8.35 -10.55 13.37
C LEU A 166 8.48 -9.88 14.74
N ASP A 167 9.70 -9.75 15.23
CA ASP A 167 9.94 -8.96 16.42
C ASP A 167 9.93 -7.44 16.13
N ASP A 168 9.90 -6.63 17.18
CA ASP A 168 9.86 -5.17 17.07
C ASP A 168 11.03 -4.56 16.28
N LYS A 169 12.21 -5.19 16.32
CA LYS A 169 13.37 -4.72 15.55
C LYS A 169 13.19 -5.02 14.07
N GLU A 170 12.78 -6.24 13.75
CA GLU A 170 12.49 -6.67 12.37
C GLU A 170 11.39 -5.82 11.74
N LEU A 171 10.33 -5.51 12.51
CA LEU A 171 9.25 -4.61 12.06
C LEU A 171 9.77 -3.21 11.75
N ARG A 172 10.62 -2.62 12.61
CA ARG A 172 11.21 -1.29 12.36
C ARG A 172 12.14 -1.28 11.17
N ASP A 173 13.00 -2.29 11.02
CA ASP A 173 13.93 -2.42 9.90
C ASP A 173 13.16 -2.59 8.57
N PHE A 174 12.09 -3.37 8.59
CA PHE A 174 11.20 -3.59 7.46
C PHE A 174 10.45 -2.30 7.06
N LEU A 175 9.88 -1.57 8.02
CA LEU A 175 9.26 -0.27 7.78
C LEU A 175 10.23 0.73 7.14
N GLY A 176 11.47 0.78 7.63
CA GLY A 176 12.51 1.63 7.04
C GLY A 176 12.84 1.24 5.60
N THR A 177 12.87 -0.05 5.29
CA THR A 177 13.09 -0.56 3.94
C THR A 177 11.92 -0.22 3.01
N LEU A 178 10.68 -0.44 3.46
CA LEU A 178 9.47 -0.09 2.70
C LEU A 178 9.39 1.40 2.41
N ALA A 179 9.75 2.26 3.36
CA ALA A 179 9.77 3.71 3.15
C ALA A 179 10.73 4.10 2.02
N ARG A 180 11.93 3.54 2.00
CA ARG A 180 12.91 3.78 0.92
C ARG A 180 12.42 3.30 -0.44
N VAL A 181 11.77 2.13 -0.50
CA VAL A 181 11.20 1.59 -1.75
C VAL A 181 10.06 2.47 -2.23
N ARG A 182 9.16 2.89 -1.34
CA ARG A 182 8.05 3.81 -1.65
C ARG A 182 8.57 5.13 -2.24
N ASP A 183 9.57 5.73 -1.60
CA ASP A 183 10.14 7.01 -2.03
C ASP A 183 10.85 6.86 -3.39
N ALA A 184 11.49 5.72 -3.64
CA ALA A 184 12.08 5.39 -4.94
C ALA A 184 11.01 5.23 -6.03
N ILE A 185 9.89 4.56 -5.75
CA ILE A 185 8.76 4.42 -6.70
C ILE A 185 8.17 5.80 -7.01
N ALA A 186 7.95 6.63 -5.99
CA ALA A 186 7.41 7.99 -6.17
C ALA A 186 8.33 8.93 -6.97
N ALA A 187 9.64 8.64 -6.99
CA ALA A 187 10.62 9.42 -7.76
C ALA A 187 10.74 8.97 -9.23
N VAL A 188 10.08 7.87 -9.63
CA VAL A 188 10.07 7.42 -11.03
C VAL A 188 9.22 8.38 -11.86
N PRO A 189 9.78 9.05 -12.88
CA PRO A 189 9.00 9.93 -13.75
C PRO A 189 7.90 9.16 -14.50
N GLU A 190 6.73 9.77 -14.66
CA GLU A 190 5.57 9.14 -15.33
C GLU A 190 5.83 8.77 -16.81
N ASP A 191 6.81 9.43 -17.45
CA ASP A 191 7.19 9.21 -18.84
C ASP A 191 8.24 8.11 -19.03
N LEU A 192 8.78 7.55 -17.95
CA LEU A 192 9.57 6.33 -18.01
C LEU A 192 8.64 5.13 -18.23
N GLY A 193 8.11 5.02 -19.45
CA GLY A 193 7.59 3.76 -19.93
C GLY A 193 8.67 2.67 -19.78
N PRO A 194 8.30 1.38 -19.65
CA PRO A 194 9.26 0.29 -19.47
C PRO A 194 10.34 0.40 -20.56
N PRO A 195 11.64 0.24 -20.22
CA PRO A 195 12.69 0.30 -21.21
C PRO A 195 12.35 -0.70 -22.32
N THR A 196 12.21 -0.18 -23.54
CA THR A 196 11.87 -1.01 -24.70
C THR A 196 12.93 -2.09 -24.80
N PRO A 197 12.59 -3.40 -24.69
CA PRO A 197 13.58 -4.45 -24.79
C PRO A 197 14.26 -4.29 -26.15
N ARG A 198 15.58 -4.11 -26.17
CA ARG A 198 16.36 -4.09 -27.40
C ARG A 198 16.11 -5.44 -28.08
N ARG A 199 15.22 -5.46 -29.08
CA ARG A 199 14.99 -6.62 -29.93
C ARG A 199 16.33 -6.98 -30.55
N THR A 200 16.97 -8.02 -30.03
CA THR A 200 18.11 -8.65 -30.70
C THR A 200 17.62 -9.08 -32.08
N PRO A 201 18.28 -8.66 -33.17
CA PRO A 201 17.84 -9.05 -34.51
C PRO A 201 17.86 -10.58 -34.60
N ARG A 202 16.69 -11.16 -34.78
CA ARG A 202 16.54 -12.59 -35.06
C ARG A 202 17.24 -12.85 -36.36
N ASN A 203 18.44 -13.43 -36.30
CA ASN A 203 19.19 -13.88 -37.50
C ASN A 203 18.36 -14.92 -38.21
N LEU A 204 17.56 -14.49 -39.19
CA LEU A 204 16.91 -15.35 -40.18
C LEU A 204 18.03 -15.90 -41.09
N LYS A 205 18.55 -17.06 -40.71
CA LYS A 205 19.29 -17.86 -41.69
C LYS A 205 18.34 -18.13 -42.86
N ARG A 206 18.56 -17.41 -43.97
CA ARG A 206 18.01 -17.77 -45.25
C ARG A 206 18.60 -19.16 -45.60
N SER A 207 17.81 -20.19 -45.50
CA SER A 207 18.06 -21.48 -46.11
C SER A 207 17.95 -21.29 -47.61
N GLY A 208 19.08 -21.21 -48.27
CA GLY A 208 19.13 -21.34 -49.71
C GLY A 208 18.62 -22.74 -50.11
N LYS A 209 17.69 -22.78 -51.02
CA LYS A 209 17.42 -23.90 -51.89
C LYS A 209 17.75 -23.46 -53.30
N ASP A 210 18.96 -23.83 -53.71
CA ASP A 210 19.22 -24.02 -55.13
C ASP A 210 18.45 -25.26 -55.58
N HIS A 211 17.62 -25.09 -56.58
CA HIS A 211 17.48 -25.96 -57.78
C HIS A 211 16.55 -25.24 -58.75
#